data_e26d23435ab912f01119bcc118df332e
#
_entry.id   e26d23435ab912f01119bcc118df332e
#
_cell.length_a   1.000
_cell.length_b   1.000
_cell.length_c   1.000
_cell.angle_alpha   90.00
_cell.angle_beta   90.00
_cell.angle_gamma   90.00
#
_symmetry.space_group_name_H-M   'P 1'
#
loop_
_entity.id
_entity.type
_entity.pdbx_description
1 polymer ?
#
loop_
_entity_poly.entity_id
_entity_poly.type
_entity_poly.pdbx_seq_one_letter_code
_entity_poly.pdbx_strand_id
1 'polypeptide(L)'
;SFSDFSSLTGHEQNEKFMEYSDRGFEAVIAYIYEYFSEFKLLITGAPGNYYQEFLEGLVQLDTDCTKKFLIQVGSKALAEGRVTDGFLHVVSSAFYSGIFEVVIHDMPMKEAKNYINELRTFYGNGWKEYYRK
;
A
#
# COMPACT_ATOMS: atom_id res chain seq x y z
N SER A 1 -20.05 0.89 -3.58
CA SER A 1 -20.71 2.14 -3.19
C SER A 1 -20.08 2.74 -1.94
N PHE A 2 -20.39 3.98 -1.66
CA PHE A 2 -19.90 4.69 -0.47
C PHE A 2 -20.20 3.90 0.81
N SER A 3 -21.46 3.47 0.96
CA SER A 3 -21.89 2.73 2.15
C SER A 3 -21.21 1.37 2.27
N ASP A 4 -20.87 0.75 1.15
CA ASP A 4 -20.23 -0.56 1.16
C ASP A 4 -18.83 -0.51 1.76
N PHE A 5 -18.02 0.48 1.37
CA PHE A 5 -16.67 0.62 1.90
C PHE A 5 -16.70 1.04 3.38
N SER A 6 -17.50 2.05 3.72
CA SER A 6 -17.53 2.58 5.08
C SER A 6 -18.18 1.64 6.10
N SER A 7 -18.96 0.65 5.63
CA SER A 7 -19.55 -0.37 6.51
C SER A 7 -18.57 -1.48 6.89
N LEU A 8 -17.42 -1.56 6.20
CA LEU A 8 -16.43 -2.59 6.48
C LEU A 8 -15.65 -2.26 7.76
N THR A 9 -15.20 -3.30 8.45
CA THR A 9 -14.24 -3.14 9.55
C THR A 9 -12.89 -2.71 8.99
N GLY A 10 -12.00 -2.20 9.85
CA GLY A 10 -10.65 -1.84 9.43
C GLY A 10 -9.91 -3.00 8.77
N HIS A 11 -10.04 -4.21 9.33
CA HIS A 11 -9.44 -5.41 8.76
C HIS A 11 -9.99 -5.71 7.37
N GLU A 12 -11.31 -5.62 7.20
CA GLU A 12 -11.96 -5.86 5.90
C GLU A 12 -11.55 -4.83 4.86
N GLN A 13 -11.40 -3.57 5.26
CA GLN A 13 -10.92 -2.50 4.36
C GLN A 13 -9.51 -2.81 3.85
N ASN A 14 -8.60 -3.23 4.75
CA ASN A 14 -7.25 -3.60 4.39
C ASN A 14 -7.22 -4.79 3.43
N GLU A 15 -8.00 -5.82 3.70
CA GLU A 15 -8.08 -7.00 2.84
C GLU A 15 -8.59 -6.65 1.45
N LYS A 16 -9.63 -5.81 1.35
CA LYS A 16 -10.16 -5.36 0.07
C LYS A 16 -9.13 -4.59 -0.74
N PHE A 17 -8.40 -3.68 -0.09
CA PHE A 17 -7.35 -2.92 -0.75
C PHE A 17 -6.26 -3.86 -1.29
N MET A 18 -5.80 -4.81 -0.49
CA MET A 18 -4.76 -5.76 -0.92
C MET A 18 -5.25 -6.66 -2.05
N GLU A 19 -6.51 -7.07 -2.04
CA GLU A 19 -7.09 -7.82 -3.14
C GLU A 19 -7.01 -7.07 -4.46
N TYR A 20 -7.35 -5.77 -4.46
CA TYR A 20 -7.22 -4.92 -5.64
C TYR A 20 -5.75 -4.72 -6.03
N SER A 21 -4.87 -4.57 -5.05
CA SER A 21 -3.44 -4.43 -5.29
C SER A 21 -2.87 -5.65 -6.03
N ASP A 22 -3.30 -6.84 -5.66
CA ASP A 22 -2.86 -8.08 -6.30
C ASP A 22 -3.32 -8.18 -7.77
N ARG A 23 -4.42 -7.51 -8.13
CA ARG A 23 -4.95 -7.48 -9.50
C ARG A 23 -4.28 -6.45 -10.39
N GLY A 24 -3.50 -5.54 -9.80
CA GLY A 24 -2.78 -4.52 -10.52
C GLY A 24 -3.13 -3.10 -10.10
N PHE A 25 -2.23 -2.20 -10.38
CA PHE A 25 -2.32 -0.83 -9.87
C PHE A 25 -3.37 0.02 -10.55
N GLU A 26 -3.76 -0.30 -11.78
CA GLU A 26 -4.89 0.37 -12.42
C GLU A 26 -6.17 0.15 -11.60
N ALA A 27 -6.37 -1.06 -11.11
CA ALA A 27 -7.50 -1.40 -10.26
C ALA A 27 -7.41 -0.70 -8.90
N VAL A 28 -6.20 -0.58 -8.35
CA VAL A 28 -5.97 0.15 -7.09
C VAL A 28 -6.36 1.62 -7.24
N ILE A 29 -5.91 2.27 -8.32
CA ILE A 29 -6.23 3.66 -8.59
C ILE A 29 -7.73 3.85 -8.76
N ALA A 30 -8.37 2.97 -9.55
CA ALA A 30 -9.81 3.02 -9.78
C ALA A 30 -10.58 2.87 -8.46
N TYR A 31 -10.14 1.97 -7.60
CA TYR A 31 -10.75 1.75 -6.29
C TYR A 31 -10.65 3.00 -5.40
N ILE A 32 -9.47 3.61 -5.33
CA ILE A 32 -9.25 4.82 -4.54
C ILE A 32 -10.18 5.95 -5.04
N TYR A 33 -10.30 6.12 -6.35
CA TYR A 33 -11.10 7.21 -6.90
C TYR A 33 -12.60 6.94 -6.84
N GLU A 34 -13.02 5.67 -6.87
CA GLU A 34 -14.41 5.31 -6.62
C GLU A 34 -14.82 5.68 -5.19
N TYR A 35 -13.92 5.49 -4.24
CA TYR A 35 -14.16 5.78 -2.82
C TYR A 35 -13.36 6.99 -2.34
N PHE A 36 -13.14 7.95 -3.22
CA PHE A 36 -12.26 9.10 -2.93
C PHE A 36 -12.68 9.86 -1.68
N SER A 37 -13.96 10.16 -1.53
CA SER A 37 -14.46 10.90 -0.37
C SER A 37 -14.22 10.15 0.93
N GLU A 38 -14.40 8.83 0.90
CA GLU A 38 -14.18 7.97 2.08
C GLU A 38 -12.70 7.95 2.44
N PHE A 39 -11.81 7.82 1.46
CA PHE A 39 -10.37 7.87 1.71
C PHE A 39 -9.95 9.25 2.22
N LYS A 40 -10.50 10.30 1.63
CA LYS A 40 -10.20 11.67 2.06
C LYS A 40 -10.61 11.89 3.52
N LEU A 41 -11.80 11.43 3.88
CA LEU A 41 -12.29 11.52 5.26
C LEU A 41 -11.43 10.70 6.22
N LEU A 42 -11.08 9.48 5.84
CA LEU A 42 -10.25 8.59 6.64
C LEU A 42 -8.89 9.25 6.94
N ILE A 43 -8.28 9.85 5.92
CA ILE A 43 -6.91 10.37 6.02
C ILE A 43 -6.87 11.74 6.72
N THR A 44 -7.82 12.63 6.40
CA THR A 44 -7.71 14.04 6.79
C THR A 44 -8.79 14.53 7.75
N GLY A 45 -9.94 13.86 7.81
CA GLY A 45 -11.10 14.40 8.50
C GLY A 45 -11.62 13.56 9.65
N ALA A 46 -11.27 12.28 9.73
CA ALA A 46 -11.80 11.41 10.77
C ALA A 46 -11.07 11.66 12.10
N PRO A 47 -11.81 11.74 13.23
CA PRO A 47 -11.16 11.85 14.53
C PRO A 47 -10.50 10.53 14.92
N GLY A 48 -9.48 10.59 15.79
CA GLY A 48 -8.80 9.42 16.30
C GLY A 48 -7.71 8.91 15.34
N ASN A 49 -7.42 7.63 15.42
CA ASN A 49 -6.29 7.00 14.73
C ASN A 49 -6.70 6.11 13.56
N TYR A 50 -7.85 6.37 12.94
CA TYR A 50 -8.38 5.49 11.90
C TYR A 50 -7.44 5.33 10.71
N TYR A 51 -6.84 6.41 10.24
CA TYR A 51 -5.89 6.32 9.13
C TYR A 51 -4.65 5.53 9.53
N GLN A 52 -4.12 5.78 10.72
CA GLN A 52 -2.95 5.05 11.21
C GLN A 52 -3.23 3.56 11.31
N GLU A 53 -4.39 3.19 11.83
CA GLU A 53 -4.79 1.78 11.94
C GLU A 53 -4.95 1.14 10.56
N PHE A 54 -5.56 1.86 9.61
CA PHE A 54 -5.72 1.38 8.24
C PHE A 54 -4.36 1.17 7.59
N LEU A 55 -3.48 2.15 7.70
CA LEU A 55 -2.12 2.08 7.14
C LEU A 55 -1.33 0.93 7.76
N GLU A 56 -1.37 0.78 9.07
CA GLU A 56 -0.69 -0.32 9.78
C GLU A 56 -1.19 -1.68 9.29
N GLY A 57 -2.50 -1.82 9.07
CA GLY A 57 -3.07 -3.05 8.53
C GLY A 57 -2.55 -3.36 7.13
N LEU A 58 -2.48 -2.36 6.25
CA LEU A 58 -1.92 -2.53 4.90
C LEU A 58 -0.46 -2.94 4.97
N VAL A 59 0.31 -2.25 5.79
CA VAL A 59 1.74 -2.50 5.95
C VAL A 59 1.97 -3.93 6.46
N GLN A 60 1.19 -4.37 7.43
CA GLN A 60 1.32 -5.73 7.97
C GLN A 60 1.05 -6.79 6.89
N LEU A 61 -0.03 -6.62 6.12
CA LEU A 61 -0.36 -7.55 5.03
C LEU A 61 0.73 -7.56 3.98
N ASP A 62 1.22 -6.39 3.58
CA ASP A 62 2.25 -6.26 2.56
C ASP A 62 3.58 -6.86 3.03
N THR A 63 3.99 -6.58 4.25
CA THR A 63 5.25 -7.12 4.78
C THR A 63 5.20 -8.64 4.90
N ASP A 64 4.06 -9.20 5.33
CA ASP A 64 3.89 -10.65 5.40
C ASP A 64 4.00 -11.27 4.01
N CYS A 65 3.34 -10.70 3.01
CA CYS A 65 3.39 -11.19 1.62
C CYS A 65 4.80 -11.05 1.03
N THR A 66 5.45 -9.92 1.27
CA THR A 66 6.80 -9.67 0.76
C THR A 66 7.79 -10.63 1.37
N LYS A 67 7.71 -10.88 2.67
CA LYS A 67 8.60 -11.82 3.36
C LYS A 67 8.44 -13.23 2.79
N LYS A 68 7.20 -13.67 2.58
CA LYS A 68 6.94 -14.98 1.97
C LYS A 68 7.54 -15.07 0.57
N PHE A 69 7.41 -14.01 -0.23
CA PHE A 69 7.98 -13.94 -1.56
C PHE A 69 9.50 -14.03 -1.51
N LEU A 70 10.15 -13.28 -0.63
CA LEU A 70 11.61 -13.29 -0.48
C LEU A 70 12.13 -14.67 -0.06
N ILE A 71 11.42 -15.34 0.83
CA ILE A 71 11.77 -16.73 1.22
C ILE A 71 11.64 -17.64 0.00
N GLN A 72 10.56 -17.51 -0.75
CA GLN A 72 10.25 -18.36 -1.89
C GLN A 72 11.28 -18.24 -3.01
N VAL A 73 11.79 -17.05 -3.28
CA VAL A 73 12.81 -16.83 -4.31
C VAL A 73 14.23 -17.04 -3.79
N GLY A 74 14.40 -17.39 -2.51
CA GLY A 74 15.71 -17.65 -1.93
C GLY A 74 16.56 -16.39 -1.78
N SER A 75 15.96 -15.30 -1.31
CA SER A 75 16.65 -14.02 -1.16
C SER A 75 17.87 -14.15 -0.22
N LYS A 76 19.05 -13.84 -0.74
CA LYS A 76 20.27 -13.79 0.06
C LYS A 76 20.21 -12.64 1.08
N ALA A 77 19.65 -11.52 0.66
CA ALA A 77 19.51 -10.35 1.54
C ALA A 77 18.71 -10.70 2.80
N LEU A 78 17.64 -11.48 2.64
CA LEU A 78 16.85 -11.93 3.79
C LEU A 78 17.66 -12.90 4.66
N ALA A 79 18.32 -13.89 4.04
CA ALA A 79 19.12 -14.88 4.75
C ALA A 79 20.29 -14.27 5.51
N GLU A 80 20.88 -13.21 4.94
CA GLU A 80 22.04 -12.52 5.53
C GLU A 80 21.65 -11.46 6.58
N GLY A 81 20.36 -11.26 6.81
CA GLY A 81 19.88 -10.30 7.79
C GLY A 81 19.89 -8.85 7.34
N ARG A 82 20.08 -8.59 6.04
CA ARG A 82 20.00 -7.21 5.50
C ARG A 82 18.55 -6.75 5.38
N VAL A 83 17.63 -7.68 5.16
CA VAL A 83 16.19 -7.40 5.16
C VAL A 83 15.64 -7.91 6.47
N THR A 84 15.34 -6.99 7.36
CA THR A 84 14.73 -7.27 8.67
C THR A 84 13.24 -6.96 8.62
N ASP A 85 12.48 -7.39 9.61
CA ASP A 85 11.07 -7.02 9.72
C ASP A 85 10.92 -5.49 9.82
N GLY A 86 11.83 -4.82 10.51
CA GLY A 86 11.83 -3.36 10.59
C GLY A 86 12.06 -2.69 9.25
N PHE A 87 12.98 -3.21 8.44
CA PHE A 87 13.22 -2.70 7.09
C PHE A 87 11.99 -2.86 6.21
N LEU A 88 11.36 -4.04 6.24
CA LEU A 88 10.13 -4.28 5.50
C LEU A 88 9.03 -3.30 5.90
N HIS A 89 8.86 -3.08 7.20
CA HIS A 89 7.86 -2.16 7.73
C HIS A 89 8.10 -0.73 7.22
N VAL A 90 9.33 -0.25 7.29
CA VAL A 90 9.67 1.12 6.87
C VAL A 90 9.43 1.32 5.38
N VAL A 91 9.89 0.39 4.55
CA VAL A 91 9.74 0.50 3.10
C VAL A 91 8.27 0.43 2.70
N SER A 92 7.52 -0.51 3.26
CA SER A 92 6.10 -0.66 2.98
C SER A 92 5.30 0.57 3.44
N SER A 93 5.59 1.07 4.64
CA SER A 93 4.94 2.26 5.17
C SER A 93 5.18 3.49 4.28
N ALA A 94 6.41 3.67 3.83
CA ALA A 94 6.77 4.77 2.95
C ALA A 94 6.03 4.67 1.61
N PHE A 95 5.94 3.47 1.05
CA PHE A 95 5.26 3.24 -0.22
C PHE A 95 3.77 3.58 -0.14
N TYR A 96 3.05 3.03 0.84
CA TYR A 96 1.61 3.27 0.97
C TYR A 96 1.29 4.70 1.39
N SER A 97 2.10 5.31 2.25
CA SER A 97 1.96 6.73 2.55
C SER A 97 2.11 7.57 1.30
N GLY A 98 3.05 7.20 0.43
CA GLY A 98 3.26 7.87 -0.85
C GLY A 98 2.06 7.73 -1.79
N ILE A 99 1.45 6.54 -1.84
CA ILE A 99 0.25 6.33 -2.65
C ILE A 99 -0.88 7.27 -2.20
N PHE A 100 -1.11 7.38 -0.90
CA PHE A 100 -2.21 8.18 -0.38
C PHE A 100 -1.99 9.69 -0.46
N GLU A 101 -0.78 10.15 -0.85
CA GLU A 101 -0.54 11.55 -1.16
C GLU A 101 -1.48 12.07 -2.26
N VAL A 102 -1.90 11.20 -3.19
CA VAL A 102 -2.82 11.60 -4.26
C VAL A 102 -4.18 12.03 -3.69
N VAL A 103 -4.60 11.41 -2.60
CA VAL A 103 -5.86 11.77 -1.92
C VAL A 103 -5.68 13.04 -1.10
N ILE A 104 -4.57 13.13 -0.35
CA ILE A 104 -4.28 14.29 0.50
C ILE A 104 -4.26 15.59 -0.32
N HIS A 105 -3.69 15.52 -1.52
CA HIS A 105 -3.54 16.68 -2.39
C HIS A 105 -4.63 16.85 -3.44
N ASP A 106 -5.72 16.08 -3.33
CA ASP A 106 -6.85 16.16 -4.28
C ASP A 106 -6.39 16.05 -5.74
N MET A 107 -5.42 15.15 -5.98
CA MET A 107 -4.83 14.99 -7.30
C MET A 107 -5.85 14.41 -8.29
N PRO A 108 -5.99 14.97 -9.50
CA PRO A 108 -6.86 14.39 -10.51
C PRO A 108 -6.44 12.97 -10.88
N MET A 109 -7.40 12.12 -11.20
CA MET A 109 -7.14 10.69 -11.47
C MET A 109 -6.06 10.46 -12.54
N LYS A 110 -6.08 11.26 -13.61
CA LYS A 110 -5.07 11.13 -14.69
C LYS A 110 -3.67 11.39 -14.16
N GLU A 111 -3.50 12.43 -13.36
CA GLU A 111 -2.21 12.78 -12.76
C GLU A 111 -1.79 11.72 -11.74
N ALA A 112 -2.74 11.24 -10.94
CA ALA A 112 -2.49 10.20 -9.96
C ALA A 112 -1.99 8.90 -10.58
N LYS A 113 -2.53 8.51 -11.74
CA LYS A 113 -2.07 7.33 -12.47
C LYS A 113 -0.58 7.43 -12.81
N ASN A 114 -0.16 8.58 -13.32
CA ASN A 114 1.24 8.81 -13.66
C ASN A 114 2.12 8.77 -12.43
N TYR A 115 1.71 9.44 -11.36
CA TYR A 115 2.44 9.49 -10.09
C TYR A 115 2.62 8.08 -9.49
N ILE A 116 1.53 7.34 -9.40
CA ILE A 116 1.58 6.00 -8.79
C ILE A 116 2.40 5.03 -9.66
N ASN A 117 2.29 5.12 -10.98
CA ASN A 117 3.11 4.29 -11.87
C ASN A 117 4.59 4.56 -11.69
N GLU A 118 4.98 5.82 -11.55
CA GLU A 118 6.38 6.19 -11.30
C GLU A 118 6.85 5.69 -9.92
N LEU A 119 6.00 5.82 -8.92
CA LEU A 119 6.30 5.34 -7.57
C LEU A 119 6.52 3.82 -7.57
N ARG A 120 5.65 3.08 -8.27
CA ARG A 120 5.81 1.63 -8.45
C ARG A 120 7.13 1.27 -9.10
N THR A 121 7.47 1.98 -10.16
CA THR A 121 8.71 1.73 -10.90
C THR A 121 9.92 1.96 -9.99
N PHE A 122 9.90 3.03 -9.24
CA PHE A 122 10.97 3.37 -8.32
C PHE A 122 11.17 2.28 -7.26
N TYR A 123 10.11 1.88 -6.58
CA TYR A 123 10.19 0.85 -5.53
C TYR A 123 10.48 -0.52 -6.12
N GLY A 124 9.89 -0.84 -7.27
CA GLY A 124 10.12 -2.11 -7.94
C GLY A 124 11.58 -2.32 -8.33
N ASN A 125 12.22 -1.27 -8.84
CA ASN A 125 13.64 -1.34 -9.18
C ASN A 125 14.51 -1.46 -7.94
N GLY A 126 14.13 -0.79 -6.85
CA GLY A 126 14.80 -0.96 -5.57
C GLY A 126 14.71 -2.39 -5.06
N TRP A 127 13.51 -2.99 -5.13
CA TRP A 127 13.29 -4.35 -4.66
C TRP A 127 14.09 -5.39 -5.43
N LYS A 128 14.39 -5.17 -6.71
CA LYS A 128 15.20 -6.12 -7.51
C LYS A 128 16.55 -6.40 -6.89
N GLU A 129 17.13 -5.44 -6.19
CA GLU A 129 18.38 -5.64 -5.46
C GLU A 129 18.26 -6.72 -4.38
N TYR A 130 17.07 -6.91 -3.83
CA TYR A 130 16.85 -7.76 -2.67
C TYR A 130 16.23 -9.11 -3.01
N TYR A 131 15.80 -9.32 -4.26
CA TYR A 131 15.17 -10.58 -4.64
C TYR A 131 16.15 -11.74 -4.66
N ARG A 132 17.33 -11.53 -5.19
CA ARG A 132 18.35 -12.59 -5.36
C ARG A 132 19.63 -12.33 -4.59
N LYS A 133 19.90 -11.10 -4.25
CA LYS A 133 21.15 -10.70 -3.62
C LYS A 133 21.03 -10.60 -2.11
#